data_250cdaf8116cc167dbade8133c6252a3
#
_entry.id   250cdaf8116cc167dbade8133c6252a3
#
_cell.length_a   1.000
_cell.length_b   1.000
_cell.length_c   1.000
_cell.angle_alpha   90.00
_cell.angle_beta   90.00
_cell.angle_gamma   90.00
#
_symmetry.space_group_name_H-M   'P 1'
#
loop_
_entity.id
_entity.type
_entity.pdbx_description
1 polymer ?
#
loop_
_entity_poly.entity_id
_entity_poly.type
_entity_poly.pdbx_seq_one_letter_code
_entity_poly.pdbx_strand_id
1 'polypeptide(L)'
;MAGPDNDDAGAAQAWLTAPSQSAPAGPASTSSASNGSASGAKPAQPAAGGPPPRQPQGGGRRAGVGQAETPLDIVFVSAEVAPWSKTGGLGDVVGSLPVALAARGHRVMVIAPRYLNGGQNDALYEDAVDTGVRAELALGGCGPQTAGFFHLHRNLVDWVFVDNPVFHRPGNPYGDEHGVFGDNQFRYALLSLAACEAPLQLQIGGYRHGEPPGFAYGERCVFVSNDWHAALVPSYLAAKYRRNGVYLKTRCIFAIHNLSHQGVEPAATFPNLGLPDDWYEHLSWEYPSWASINGPAVNLLKGAVLCSDRIVTVSQGYAWEICTSEGGWGLHNVLLGRQHVLNGITNGIDMDEWDPARDAHTPAPFDAADTSGKAACKAALQVELGFDVDARIPLIGWIGRLDHQKGPDIALDAVPGITQRGCQMVMLGSGSAKYEAAMRAAEAAHRASFRGWVGFSVPVAHRIVAACDVLLMPSRFEPCGLNQLFAMRYGTVPVAHATGGLRDTIRSYDPHAAGGDVATGWTYSPPDSGAMLRALDQALDLRWHQPDLWAAIMRAGMTADLSWDRAAADYEQVFAWALMDEPARAF
;
A
#
# COMPACT_ATOMS: atom_id res chain seq x y z
N MET A 1 -2.37 9.63 33.31
CA MET A 1 -2.41 9.10 31.94
C MET A 1 -3.07 10.20 31.11
N ALA A 2 -2.26 10.96 30.37
CA ALA A 2 -2.76 11.98 29.47
C ALA A 2 -3.28 11.32 28.21
N GLY A 3 -4.51 11.63 27.80
CA GLY A 3 -5.09 11.17 26.54
C GLY A 3 -4.33 11.77 25.34
N PRO A 4 -4.40 11.16 24.15
CA PRO A 4 -3.74 11.70 22.97
C PRO A 4 -4.30 13.08 22.64
N ASP A 5 -3.39 14.00 22.29
CA ASP A 5 -3.72 15.37 21.92
C ASP A 5 -4.67 15.41 20.71
N ASN A 6 -5.71 16.24 20.82
CA ASN A 6 -6.79 16.41 19.83
C ASN A 6 -6.33 16.95 18.43
N ASP A 7 -5.04 17.25 18.25
CA ASP A 7 -4.50 17.77 17.00
C ASP A 7 -4.36 16.69 15.87
N ASP A 8 -4.45 15.40 16.22
CA ASP A 8 -4.23 14.31 15.27
C ASP A 8 -5.45 13.93 14.42
N ALA A 9 -6.66 14.27 14.85
CA ALA A 9 -7.87 14.06 14.01
C ALA A 9 -7.85 15.00 12.78
N GLY A 10 -7.23 16.17 12.91
CA GLY A 10 -6.98 17.10 11.79
C GLY A 10 -5.83 16.66 10.89
N ALA A 11 -4.82 15.99 11.44
CA ALA A 11 -3.65 15.56 10.68
C ALA A 11 -3.94 14.37 9.74
N ALA A 12 -4.84 13.47 10.12
CA ALA A 12 -5.31 12.40 9.22
C ALA A 12 -6.08 12.99 8.00
N GLN A 13 -6.68 14.16 8.14
CA GLN A 13 -7.35 14.89 7.06
C GLN A 13 -6.37 15.64 6.15
N ALA A 14 -5.25 16.14 6.66
CA ALA A 14 -4.28 16.94 5.90
C ALA A 14 -3.49 16.17 4.83
N TRP A 15 -3.57 14.84 4.82
CA TRP A 15 -2.85 13.96 3.88
C TRP A 15 -3.39 13.96 2.46
N LEU A 16 -4.59 14.46 2.29
CA LEU A 16 -5.31 14.40 1.02
C LEU A 16 -4.98 15.57 0.08
N THR A 17 -4.12 16.51 0.48
CA THR A 17 -4.05 17.83 -0.16
C THR A 17 -2.66 18.30 -0.63
N ALA A 18 -1.65 17.46 -0.77
CA ALA A 18 -0.36 17.93 -1.28
C ALA A 18 -0.31 17.87 -2.83
N PRO A 19 -0.26 19.00 -3.55
CA PRO A 19 0.05 19.00 -4.96
C PRO A 19 1.51 18.61 -5.18
N SER A 20 1.78 17.82 -6.21
CA SER A 20 3.13 17.51 -6.70
C SER A 20 3.84 18.81 -7.10
N GLN A 21 4.66 19.37 -6.22
CA GLN A 21 5.55 20.46 -6.61
C GLN A 21 6.82 19.89 -7.24
N SER A 22 7.07 20.35 -8.45
CA SER A 22 8.32 20.15 -9.19
C SER A 22 9.54 20.62 -8.37
N ALA A 23 10.62 19.86 -8.44
CA ALA A 23 11.90 20.15 -7.80
C ALA A 23 12.37 21.60 -8.05
N PRO A 24 13.01 22.25 -7.06
CA PRO A 24 13.65 23.54 -7.28
C PRO A 24 14.85 23.36 -8.23
N ALA A 25 14.87 24.14 -9.30
CA ALA A 25 15.98 24.21 -10.23
C ALA A 25 17.25 24.68 -9.52
N GLY A 26 18.35 23.98 -9.72
CA GLY A 26 19.68 24.39 -9.29
C GLY A 26 20.11 25.74 -9.89
N PRO A 27 21.08 26.44 -9.30
CA PRO A 27 21.44 27.79 -9.72
C PRO A 27 22.02 27.83 -11.12
N ALA A 28 21.42 28.67 -11.97
CA ALA A 28 21.87 28.95 -13.32
C ALA A 28 23.25 29.65 -13.30
N SER A 29 24.21 29.08 -13.99
CA SER A 29 25.45 29.75 -14.33
C SER A 29 25.20 30.72 -15.51
N THR A 30 25.43 32.01 -15.28
CA THR A 30 25.41 33.05 -16.29
C THR A 30 26.64 32.93 -17.21
N SER A 31 26.42 32.76 -18.51
CA SER A 31 27.39 33.13 -19.53
C SER A 31 26.71 33.89 -20.66
N SER A 32 27.38 34.98 -20.99
CA SER A 32 26.99 36.11 -21.85
C SER A 32 26.75 35.76 -23.31
N ALA A 33 25.82 36.52 -23.90
CA ALA A 33 25.44 36.50 -25.30
C ALA A 33 26.55 37.04 -26.23
N SER A 34 26.60 36.47 -27.45
CA SER A 34 27.04 37.20 -28.65
C SER A 34 26.18 36.82 -29.87
N ASN A 35 25.71 37.86 -30.55
CA ASN A 35 24.88 37.84 -31.75
C ASN A 35 25.58 37.23 -32.95
N GLY A 36 24.83 36.51 -33.79
CA GLY A 36 25.26 36.13 -35.16
C GLY A 36 24.05 35.71 -36.03
N SER A 37 23.91 36.42 -37.11
CA SER A 37 22.84 36.55 -38.09
C SER A 37 22.42 35.28 -38.85
N ALA A 38 21.19 35.36 -39.35
CA ALA A 38 20.45 34.41 -40.18
C ALA A 38 21.07 34.04 -41.53
N SER A 39 20.86 32.79 -41.96
CA SER A 39 20.66 32.45 -43.37
C SER A 39 19.87 31.14 -43.50
N GLY A 40 18.90 31.13 -44.44
CA GLY A 40 17.89 30.09 -44.58
C GLY A 40 18.41 28.79 -45.19
N ALA A 41 17.73 27.72 -44.90
CA ALA A 41 17.81 26.44 -45.60
C ALA A 41 16.45 25.72 -45.65
N LYS A 42 16.20 25.10 -46.79
CA LYS A 42 15.00 24.40 -47.26
C LYS A 42 14.61 23.19 -46.38
N PRO A 43 13.34 22.73 -46.44
CA PRO A 43 12.88 21.57 -45.72
C PRO A 43 13.45 20.27 -46.29
N ALA A 44 13.95 19.40 -45.39
CA ALA A 44 14.39 18.05 -45.71
C ALA A 44 13.22 17.06 -45.63
N GLN A 45 13.20 16.12 -46.56
CA GLN A 45 12.25 15.01 -46.67
C GLN A 45 12.34 14.05 -45.46
N PRO A 46 11.25 13.31 -45.13
CA PRO A 46 11.26 12.35 -44.00
C PRO A 46 12.09 11.12 -44.34
N ALA A 47 13.00 10.77 -43.47
CA ALA A 47 13.78 9.54 -43.52
C ALA A 47 12.92 8.31 -43.15
N ALA A 48 13.17 7.24 -43.88
CA ALA A 48 12.46 5.95 -43.82
C ALA A 48 12.48 5.28 -42.47
N GLY A 49 11.40 4.54 -42.21
CA GLY A 49 11.01 3.82 -41.02
C GLY A 49 12.10 3.08 -40.26
N GLY A 50 12.13 3.34 -38.95
CA GLY A 50 12.68 2.42 -37.96
C GLY A 50 11.77 1.20 -37.79
N PRO A 51 12.30 0.06 -37.33
CA PRO A 51 11.49 -1.15 -37.12
C PRO A 51 10.35 -0.89 -36.11
N PRO A 52 9.18 -1.53 -36.32
CA PRO A 52 8.04 -1.35 -35.41
C PRO A 52 8.41 -1.80 -33.97
N PRO A 53 7.81 -1.19 -32.95
CA PRO A 53 8.03 -1.62 -31.57
C PRO A 53 7.64 -3.09 -31.45
N ARG A 54 8.55 -3.87 -30.87
CA ARG A 54 8.28 -5.29 -30.58
C ARG A 54 7.06 -5.39 -29.68
N GLN A 55 6.00 -6.05 -30.15
CA GLN A 55 4.90 -6.47 -29.30
C GLN A 55 5.48 -7.29 -28.15
N PRO A 56 5.00 -7.10 -26.89
CA PRO A 56 5.38 -7.97 -25.80
C PRO A 56 4.95 -9.41 -26.18
N GLN A 57 5.92 -10.27 -26.37
CA GLN A 57 5.69 -11.70 -26.57
C GLN A 57 4.97 -12.22 -25.32
N GLY A 58 3.92 -13.02 -25.53
CA GLY A 58 3.03 -13.55 -24.51
C GLY A 58 3.79 -14.07 -23.29
N GLY A 59 3.25 -13.75 -22.11
CA GLY A 59 3.83 -14.08 -20.82
C GLY A 59 4.18 -15.55 -20.69
N GLY A 60 5.45 -15.86 -20.87
CA GLY A 60 6.02 -17.15 -20.52
C GLY A 60 5.88 -17.33 -19.01
N ARG A 61 5.35 -18.48 -18.59
CA ARG A 61 5.30 -18.88 -17.18
C ARG A 61 6.67 -18.66 -16.54
N ARG A 62 6.75 -17.85 -15.47
CA ARG A 62 7.98 -17.71 -14.69
C ARG A 62 8.32 -19.07 -14.07
N ALA A 63 9.55 -19.52 -14.25
CA ALA A 63 10.04 -20.72 -13.58
C ALA A 63 10.08 -20.45 -12.06
N GLY A 64 9.37 -21.28 -11.26
CA GLY A 64 9.38 -21.20 -9.80
C GLY A 64 8.07 -20.76 -9.14
N VAL A 65 7.05 -20.33 -9.89
CA VAL A 65 5.73 -20.01 -9.32
C VAL A 65 4.97 -21.30 -9.02
N GLY A 66 4.47 -21.43 -7.77
CA GLY A 66 3.59 -22.53 -7.38
C GLY A 66 2.31 -22.55 -8.23
N GLN A 67 1.65 -23.69 -8.30
CA GLN A 67 0.36 -23.83 -8.97
C GLN A 67 -0.73 -24.06 -7.94
N ALA A 68 -1.88 -23.40 -8.12
CA ALA A 68 -3.05 -23.65 -7.30
C ALA A 68 -3.56 -25.07 -7.49
N GLU A 69 -3.85 -25.78 -6.42
CA GLU A 69 -4.44 -27.11 -6.47
C GLU A 69 -5.83 -27.10 -7.13
N THR A 70 -6.60 -26.07 -6.82
CA THR A 70 -7.95 -25.83 -7.37
C THR A 70 -8.06 -24.41 -7.86
N PRO A 71 -8.06 -24.15 -9.18
CA PRO A 71 -8.28 -22.82 -9.74
C PRO A 71 -9.66 -22.26 -9.37
N LEU A 72 -9.69 -21.00 -8.94
CA LEU A 72 -10.89 -20.28 -8.51
C LEU A 72 -11.14 -19.06 -9.39
N ASP A 73 -12.38 -18.58 -9.40
CA ASP A 73 -12.76 -17.26 -9.88
C ASP A 73 -12.72 -16.29 -8.68
N ILE A 74 -11.81 -15.32 -8.71
CA ILE A 74 -11.55 -14.41 -7.59
C ILE A 74 -11.86 -12.97 -8.03
N VAL A 75 -12.58 -12.23 -7.19
CA VAL A 75 -12.97 -10.85 -7.46
C VAL A 75 -12.47 -9.94 -6.33
N PHE A 76 -11.46 -9.15 -6.60
CA PHE A 76 -10.97 -8.11 -5.70
C PHE A 76 -11.81 -6.84 -5.87
N VAL A 77 -12.13 -6.19 -4.74
CA VAL A 77 -12.81 -4.89 -4.72
C VAL A 77 -12.02 -3.94 -3.85
N SER A 78 -11.64 -2.78 -4.40
CA SER A 78 -10.81 -1.82 -3.71
C SER A 78 -11.03 -0.39 -4.17
N ALA A 79 -10.78 0.58 -3.29
CA ALA A 79 -10.74 2.00 -3.65
C ALA A 79 -9.45 2.39 -4.37
N GLU A 80 -8.35 1.66 -4.13
CA GLU A 80 -7.05 1.92 -4.76
C GLU A 80 -6.56 0.70 -5.52
N VAL A 81 -5.87 0.93 -6.62
CA VAL A 81 -5.16 -0.08 -7.40
C VAL A 81 -3.97 0.54 -8.16
N ALA A 82 -2.76 0.08 -7.90
CA ALA A 82 -1.60 0.51 -8.66
C ALA A 82 -1.63 -0.07 -10.08
N PRO A 83 -1.17 0.69 -11.11
CA PRO A 83 -0.63 2.05 -11.05
C PRO A 83 -1.69 3.16 -11.16
N TRP A 84 -2.98 2.84 -11.35
CA TRP A 84 -4.04 3.78 -11.72
C TRP A 84 -4.42 4.76 -10.60
N SER A 85 -4.53 4.26 -9.36
CA SER A 85 -5.04 5.04 -8.23
C SER A 85 -4.35 4.66 -6.92
N LYS A 86 -3.05 4.94 -6.82
CA LYS A 86 -2.24 4.62 -5.65
C LYS A 86 -2.03 5.84 -4.76
N THR A 87 -2.36 5.73 -3.47
CA THR A 87 -1.99 6.69 -2.43
C THR A 87 -1.18 6.05 -1.31
N GLY A 88 -1.31 4.73 -1.12
CA GLY A 88 -0.65 3.99 -0.05
C GLY A 88 -0.46 2.51 -0.36
N GLY A 89 -0.15 1.73 0.69
CA GLY A 89 0.12 0.30 0.56
C GLY A 89 -1.05 -0.53 0.06
N LEU A 90 -2.31 -0.05 0.21
CA LEU A 90 -3.49 -0.72 -0.34
C LEU A 90 -3.39 -0.83 -1.87
N GLY A 91 -2.99 0.27 -2.53
CA GLY A 91 -2.79 0.27 -3.99
C GLY A 91 -1.73 -0.73 -4.43
N ASP A 92 -0.62 -0.88 -3.68
CA ASP A 92 0.43 -1.86 -3.97
C ASP A 92 -0.08 -3.30 -3.85
N VAL A 93 -0.80 -3.61 -2.78
CA VAL A 93 -1.37 -4.95 -2.56
C VAL A 93 -2.30 -5.32 -3.70
N VAL A 94 -3.26 -4.43 -4.03
CA VAL A 94 -4.28 -4.72 -5.05
C VAL A 94 -3.71 -4.66 -6.47
N GLY A 95 -2.58 -3.98 -6.68
CA GLY A 95 -1.84 -4.01 -7.94
C GLY A 95 -1.00 -5.29 -8.15
N SER A 96 -0.62 -6.00 -7.08
CA SER A 96 0.37 -7.07 -7.15
C SER A 96 -0.17 -8.46 -6.77
N LEU A 97 -0.91 -8.60 -5.65
CA LEU A 97 -1.46 -9.89 -5.21
C LEU A 97 -2.38 -10.55 -6.25
N PRO A 98 -3.30 -9.82 -6.93
CA PRO A 98 -4.11 -10.38 -8.02
C PRO A 98 -3.26 -10.99 -9.14
N VAL A 99 -2.17 -10.33 -9.51
CA VAL A 99 -1.23 -10.81 -10.54
C VAL A 99 -0.53 -12.10 -10.09
N ALA A 100 -0.11 -12.18 -8.82
CA ALA A 100 0.49 -13.38 -8.27
C ALA A 100 -0.50 -14.56 -8.24
N LEU A 101 -1.75 -14.34 -7.82
CA LEU A 101 -2.80 -15.36 -7.85
C LEU A 101 -3.15 -15.81 -9.28
N ALA A 102 -3.21 -14.88 -10.23
CA ALA A 102 -3.43 -15.21 -11.63
C ALA A 102 -2.28 -16.04 -12.23
N ALA A 103 -1.03 -15.72 -11.89
CA ALA A 103 0.14 -16.48 -12.28
C ALA A 103 0.11 -17.93 -11.75
N ARG A 104 -0.52 -18.17 -10.60
CA ARG A 104 -0.72 -19.48 -9.99
C ARG A 104 -1.89 -20.26 -10.61
N GLY A 105 -2.64 -19.66 -11.53
CA GLY A 105 -3.69 -20.33 -12.32
C GLY A 105 -5.12 -19.97 -11.94
N HIS A 106 -5.34 -19.04 -11.01
CA HIS A 106 -6.67 -18.49 -10.74
C HIS A 106 -7.11 -17.56 -11.88
N ARG A 107 -8.41 -17.42 -12.04
CA ARG A 107 -9.00 -16.37 -12.85
C ARG A 107 -9.35 -15.18 -11.95
N VAL A 108 -8.76 -14.03 -12.21
CA VAL A 108 -8.81 -12.90 -11.27
C VAL A 108 -9.36 -11.65 -11.92
N MET A 109 -10.38 -11.07 -11.31
CA MET A 109 -10.94 -9.75 -11.63
C MET A 109 -10.61 -8.78 -10.50
N VAL A 110 -10.20 -7.57 -10.84
CA VAL A 110 -10.03 -6.46 -9.89
C VAL A 110 -11.01 -5.37 -10.25
N ILE A 111 -11.82 -4.93 -9.29
CA ILE A 111 -12.82 -3.88 -9.46
C ILE A 111 -12.41 -2.67 -8.62
N ALA A 112 -12.22 -1.54 -9.27
CA ALA A 112 -11.88 -0.26 -8.66
C ALA A 112 -12.59 0.90 -9.34
N PRO A 113 -12.72 2.08 -8.71
CA PRO A 113 -13.26 3.26 -9.39
C PRO A 113 -12.37 3.73 -10.54
N ARG A 114 -12.98 4.25 -11.59
CA ARG A 114 -12.31 4.98 -12.64
C ARG A 114 -12.15 6.44 -12.21
N TYR A 115 -11.03 6.76 -11.59
CA TYR A 115 -10.78 8.14 -11.16
C TYR A 115 -10.24 8.97 -12.33
N LEU A 116 -11.03 9.94 -12.77
CA LEU A 116 -10.61 10.94 -13.75
C LEU A 116 -10.53 12.29 -13.05
N ASN A 117 -9.33 12.76 -12.80
CA ASN A 117 -9.08 13.97 -12.02
C ASN A 117 -8.53 15.14 -12.85
N GLY A 118 -8.40 14.96 -14.17
CA GLY A 118 -7.80 15.95 -15.08
C GLY A 118 -6.27 15.98 -15.02
N GLY A 119 -5.63 15.00 -14.34
CA GLY A 119 -4.19 14.91 -14.18
C GLY A 119 -3.55 13.86 -15.10
N GLN A 120 -2.25 13.67 -14.93
CA GLN A 120 -1.47 12.72 -15.74
C GLN A 120 -1.94 11.26 -15.58
N ASN A 121 -2.55 10.91 -14.44
CA ASN A 121 -3.03 9.56 -14.19
C ASN A 121 -4.24 9.18 -15.05
N ASP A 122 -4.95 10.15 -15.65
CA ASP A 122 -6.07 9.87 -16.55
C ASP A 122 -5.62 9.06 -17.77
N ALA A 123 -4.40 9.31 -18.26
CA ALA A 123 -3.80 8.56 -19.36
C ALA A 123 -3.59 7.07 -19.06
N LEU A 124 -3.49 6.68 -17.79
CA LEU A 124 -3.35 5.27 -17.41
C LEU A 124 -4.63 4.45 -17.71
N TYR A 125 -5.78 5.11 -17.86
CA TYR A 125 -7.06 4.46 -18.19
C TYR A 125 -7.36 4.40 -19.70
N GLU A 126 -6.51 4.97 -20.58
CA GLU A 126 -6.77 5.05 -22.02
C GLU A 126 -6.89 3.68 -22.70
N ASP A 127 -6.15 2.68 -22.20
CA ASP A 127 -6.22 1.30 -22.71
C ASP A 127 -7.46 0.54 -22.23
N ALA A 128 -8.21 1.06 -21.26
CA ALA A 128 -9.42 0.42 -20.76
C ALA A 128 -10.61 0.70 -21.69
N VAL A 129 -11.24 -0.36 -22.18
CA VAL A 129 -12.33 -0.30 -23.16
C VAL A 129 -13.68 -0.27 -22.46
N ASP A 130 -14.58 0.61 -22.87
CA ASP A 130 -15.99 0.60 -22.41
C ASP A 130 -16.65 -0.72 -22.81
N THR A 131 -17.13 -1.47 -21.82
CA THR A 131 -17.82 -2.76 -22.04
C THR A 131 -19.22 -2.60 -22.64
N GLY A 132 -19.76 -1.39 -22.67
CA GLY A 132 -21.16 -1.09 -23.04
C GLY A 132 -22.18 -1.51 -21.97
N VAL A 133 -21.77 -2.20 -20.91
CA VAL A 133 -22.68 -2.61 -19.82
C VAL A 133 -22.93 -1.44 -18.87
N ARG A 134 -24.20 -1.28 -18.48
CA ARG A 134 -24.64 -0.27 -17.53
C ARG A 134 -25.51 -0.95 -16.48
N ALA A 135 -25.06 -0.93 -15.22
CA ALA A 135 -25.80 -1.50 -14.10
C ALA A 135 -26.62 -0.40 -13.41
N GLU A 136 -27.92 -0.67 -13.24
CA GLU A 136 -28.79 0.19 -12.43
C GLU A 136 -28.70 -0.22 -10.97
N LEU A 137 -28.26 0.70 -10.11
CA LEU A 137 -27.93 0.48 -8.71
C LEU A 137 -28.93 1.22 -7.80
N ALA A 138 -29.62 0.49 -6.94
CA ALA A 138 -30.54 1.06 -5.96
C ALA A 138 -29.82 1.38 -4.64
N LEU A 139 -29.44 2.65 -4.47
CA LEU A 139 -28.79 3.20 -3.27
C LEU A 139 -29.77 4.03 -2.43
N GLY A 140 -30.81 3.39 -1.91
CA GLY A 140 -31.73 3.95 -0.91
C GLY A 140 -32.08 5.43 -1.10
N GLY A 141 -31.75 6.26 -0.11
CA GLY A 141 -32.05 7.70 -0.11
C GLY A 141 -31.36 8.51 -1.20
N CYS A 142 -30.34 7.95 -1.87
CA CYS A 142 -29.64 8.62 -2.99
C CYS A 142 -30.32 8.39 -4.35
N GLY A 143 -31.39 7.60 -4.39
CA GLY A 143 -32.08 7.23 -5.64
C GLY A 143 -31.29 6.23 -6.50
N PRO A 144 -31.86 5.83 -7.67
CA PRO A 144 -31.18 4.94 -8.60
C PRO A 144 -29.95 5.62 -9.21
N GLN A 145 -28.87 4.86 -9.31
CA GLN A 145 -27.61 5.28 -9.90
C GLN A 145 -27.25 4.35 -11.06
N THR A 146 -26.57 4.84 -12.07
CA THR A 146 -26.07 4.03 -13.18
C THR A 146 -24.55 3.92 -13.09
N ALA A 147 -24.00 2.71 -13.04
CA ALA A 147 -22.56 2.46 -13.12
C ALA A 147 -22.21 1.87 -14.50
N GLY A 148 -21.23 2.47 -15.19
CA GLY A 148 -20.57 1.91 -16.35
C GLY A 148 -19.36 1.07 -15.94
N PHE A 149 -18.87 0.23 -16.86
CA PHE A 149 -17.69 -0.57 -16.63
C PHE A 149 -16.71 -0.45 -17.79
N PHE A 150 -15.46 -0.13 -17.47
CA PHE A 150 -14.34 -0.16 -18.40
C PHE A 150 -13.45 -1.35 -18.07
N HIS A 151 -12.96 -2.06 -19.07
CA HIS A 151 -12.19 -3.29 -18.91
C HIS A 151 -10.84 -3.21 -19.62
N LEU A 152 -9.82 -3.72 -18.94
CA LEU A 152 -8.49 -3.95 -19.48
C LEU A 152 -7.99 -5.31 -19.00
N HIS A 153 -7.55 -6.19 -19.93
CA HIS A 153 -6.86 -7.42 -19.57
C HIS A 153 -5.34 -7.21 -19.64
N ARG A 154 -4.67 -7.31 -18.50
CA ARG A 154 -3.21 -7.13 -18.39
C ARG A 154 -2.65 -8.04 -17.28
N ASN A 155 -1.49 -8.65 -17.51
CA ASN A 155 -0.82 -9.53 -16.54
C ASN A 155 -1.71 -10.69 -16.03
N LEU A 156 -2.50 -11.30 -16.93
CA LEU A 156 -3.46 -12.38 -16.64
C LEU A 156 -4.63 -11.96 -15.73
N VAL A 157 -4.83 -10.69 -15.47
CA VAL A 157 -5.89 -10.13 -14.62
C VAL A 157 -6.86 -9.30 -15.45
N ASP A 158 -8.15 -9.44 -15.16
CA ASP A 158 -9.21 -8.61 -15.69
C ASP A 158 -9.39 -7.37 -14.79
N TRP A 159 -8.86 -6.21 -15.21
CA TRP A 159 -9.01 -4.94 -14.52
C TRP A 159 -10.31 -4.28 -14.96
N VAL A 160 -11.22 -4.08 -14.01
CA VAL A 160 -12.55 -3.50 -14.24
C VAL A 160 -12.65 -2.18 -13.47
N PHE A 161 -12.92 -1.10 -14.19
CA PHE A 161 -13.06 0.22 -13.61
C PHE A 161 -14.51 0.67 -13.62
N VAL A 162 -15.05 0.95 -12.45
CA VAL A 162 -16.42 1.46 -12.27
C VAL A 162 -16.45 2.93 -12.65
N ASP A 163 -17.21 3.23 -13.71
CA ASP A 163 -17.36 4.57 -14.26
C ASP A 163 -18.65 5.21 -13.78
N ASN A 164 -18.52 6.30 -13.06
CA ASN A 164 -19.63 7.16 -12.63
C ASN A 164 -19.09 8.56 -12.36
N PRO A 165 -19.85 9.65 -12.67
CA PRO A 165 -19.39 11.03 -12.46
C PRO A 165 -18.89 11.36 -11.04
N VAL A 166 -19.33 10.63 -10.02
CA VAL A 166 -18.86 10.84 -8.62
C VAL A 166 -17.37 10.55 -8.43
N PHE A 167 -16.75 9.82 -9.35
CA PHE A 167 -15.31 9.53 -9.35
C PHE A 167 -14.51 10.49 -10.25
N HIS A 168 -15.19 11.34 -11.04
CA HIS A 168 -14.55 12.26 -11.99
C HIS A 168 -14.44 13.66 -11.36
N ARG A 169 -13.42 13.85 -10.54
CA ARG A 169 -13.17 15.15 -9.88
C ARG A 169 -11.69 15.31 -9.53
N PRO A 170 -11.18 16.55 -9.42
CA PRO A 170 -9.82 16.80 -8.95
C PRO A 170 -9.56 16.21 -7.56
N GLY A 171 -8.28 15.93 -7.27
CA GLY A 171 -7.84 15.36 -6.01
C GLY A 171 -7.35 13.92 -6.13
N ASN A 172 -7.32 13.23 -5.00
CA ASN A 172 -7.01 11.81 -4.90
C ASN A 172 -8.28 10.97 -4.65
N PRO A 173 -8.19 9.64 -4.52
CA PRO A 173 -9.36 8.80 -4.24
C PRO A 173 -10.25 9.25 -3.09
N TYR A 174 -9.74 9.96 -2.10
CA TYR A 174 -10.41 10.24 -0.83
C TYR A 174 -10.77 11.70 -0.59
N GLY A 175 -10.11 12.64 -1.28
CA GLY A 175 -10.28 14.08 -1.04
C GLY A 175 -9.46 14.95 -1.97
N ASP A 176 -9.54 16.26 -1.73
CA ASP A 176 -8.82 17.29 -2.47
C ASP A 176 -8.10 18.29 -1.52
N GLU A 177 -7.71 19.43 -2.02
CA GLU A 177 -7.04 20.49 -1.23
C GLU A 177 -7.89 21.08 -0.10
N HIS A 178 -9.21 20.82 -0.10
CA HIS A 178 -10.14 21.26 0.92
C HIS A 178 -10.40 20.20 2.01
N GLY A 179 -9.90 18.97 1.80
CA GLY A 179 -10.01 17.85 2.74
C GLY A 179 -10.68 16.61 2.18
N VAL A 180 -11.17 15.75 3.07
CA VAL A 180 -11.87 14.50 2.73
C VAL A 180 -13.21 14.83 2.08
N PHE A 181 -13.55 14.14 0.98
CA PHE A 181 -14.85 14.30 0.34
C PHE A 181 -15.99 13.85 1.26
N GLY A 182 -16.96 14.74 1.50
CA GLY A 182 -18.10 14.47 2.39
C GLY A 182 -19.08 13.40 1.87
N ASP A 183 -18.95 12.97 0.61
CA ASP A 183 -19.80 11.96 -0.02
C ASP A 183 -19.09 10.59 -0.17
N ASN A 184 -17.97 10.36 0.52
CA ASN A 184 -17.22 9.11 0.41
C ASN A 184 -18.05 7.87 0.78
N GLN A 185 -18.97 7.95 1.75
CA GLN A 185 -19.87 6.86 2.07
C GLN A 185 -20.72 6.45 0.83
N PHE A 186 -21.30 7.43 0.14
CA PHE A 186 -22.08 7.20 -1.08
C PHE A 186 -21.21 6.64 -2.22
N ARG A 187 -20.04 7.22 -2.46
CA ARG A 187 -19.10 6.80 -3.52
C ARG A 187 -18.70 5.33 -3.35
N TYR A 188 -18.40 4.91 -2.15
CA TYR A 188 -17.95 3.56 -1.87
C TYR A 188 -19.12 2.57 -1.67
N ALA A 189 -20.30 3.03 -1.32
CA ALA A 189 -21.51 2.24 -1.42
C ALA A 189 -21.83 1.92 -2.90
N LEU A 190 -21.69 2.90 -3.80
CA LEU A 190 -21.81 2.71 -5.24
C LEU A 190 -20.80 1.71 -5.78
N LEU A 191 -19.51 1.87 -5.41
CA LEU A 191 -18.45 0.91 -5.79
C LEU A 191 -18.81 -0.51 -5.34
N SER A 192 -19.18 -0.69 -4.08
CA SER A 192 -19.48 -2.00 -3.49
C SER A 192 -20.67 -2.68 -4.17
N LEU A 193 -21.70 -1.91 -4.50
CA LEU A 193 -22.88 -2.47 -5.19
C LEU A 193 -22.59 -2.77 -6.66
N ALA A 194 -21.87 -1.88 -7.37
CA ALA A 194 -21.39 -2.13 -8.74
C ALA A 194 -20.50 -3.38 -8.82
N ALA A 195 -19.67 -3.59 -7.77
CA ALA A 195 -18.81 -4.76 -7.68
C ALA A 195 -19.59 -6.07 -7.53
N CYS A 196 -20.77 -6.05 -6.90
CA CYS A 196 -21.64 -7.22 -6.85
C CYS A 196 -22.33 -7.50 -8.20
N GLU A 197 -22.53 -6.50 -9.05
CA GLU A 197 -23.14 -6.65 -10.39
C GLU A 197 -22.14 -7.11 -11.45
N ALA A 198 -20.89 -6.65 -11.38
CA ALA A 198 -19.89 -6.88 -12.41
C ALA A 198 -19.66 -8.38 -12.74
N PRO A 199 -19.49 -9.31 -11.78
CA PRO A 199 -19.29 -10.73 -12.08
C PRO A 199 -20.48 -11.39 -12.79
N LEU A 200 -21.69 -10.87 -12.61
CA LEU A 200 -22.91 -11.40 -13.21
C LEU A 200 -23.15 -10.89 -14.64
N GLN A 201 -22.78 -9.63 -14.89
CA GLN A 201 -23.15 -8.93 -16.13
C GLN A 201 -22.03 -8.88 -17.16
N LEU A 202 -20.76 -8.88 -16.73
CA LEU A 202 -19.63 -8.68 -17.64
C LEU A 202 -19.18 -9.99 -18.30
N GLN A 203 -19.27 -10.04 -19.64
CA GLN A 203 -18.83 -11.17 -20.47
C GLN A 203 -17.36 -11.00 -20.89
N ILE A 204 -16.45 -10.87 -19.93
CA ILE A 204 -15.04 -10.52 -20.15
C ILE A 204 -14.06 -11.64 -19.81
N GLY A 205 -14.46 -12.64 -19.07
CA GLY A 205 -13.60 -13.76 -18.68
C GLY A 205 -13.35 -14.73 -19.82
N GLY A 206 -12.52 -15.73 -19.55
CA GLY A 206 -12.32 -16.82 -20.52
C GLY A 206 -10.87 -17.09 -20.87
N TYR A 207 -9.94 -16.65 -20.04
CA TYR A 207 -8.51 -16.94 -20.22
C TYR A 207 -8.05 -18.23 -19.51
N ARG A 208 -8.99 -19.08 -19.05
CA ARG A 208 -8.64 -20.46 -18.65
C ARG A 208 -8.32 -21.30 -19.88
N HIS A 209 -7.31 -22.16 -19.74
CA HIS A 209 -6.95 -23.09 -20.79
C HIS A 209 -8.18 -23.91 -21.26
N GLY A 210 -8.58 -23.72 -22.53
CA GLY A 210 -9.66 -24.47 -23.17
C GLY A 210 -11.05 -23.86 -23.10
N GLU A 211 -11.24 -22.71 -22.45
CA GLU A 211 -12.53 -22.00 -22.43
C GLU A 211 -12.58 -20.86 -23.47
N PRO A 212 -13.72 -20.67 -24.14
CA PRO A 212 -13.86 -19.56 -25.08
C PRO A 212 -13.82 -18.21 -24.33
N PRO A 213 -13.19 -17.17 -24.89
CA PRO A 213 -13.26 -15.83 -24.32
C PRO A 213 -14.70 -15.30 -24.31
N GLY A 214 -15.07 -14.51 -23.30
CA GLY A 214 -16.35 -13.79 -23.28
C GLY A 214 -17.45 -14.47 -22.46
N PHE A 215 -17.14 -15.12 -21.33
CA PHE A 215 -18.15 -15.52 -20.36
C PHE A 215 -18.01 -14.82 -19.01
N ALA A 216 -19.11 -14.73 -18.24
CA ALA A 216 -19.15 -14.07 -16.95
C ALA A 216 -18.37 -14.85 -15.88
N TYR A 217 -17.92 -14.17 -14.82
CA TYR A 217 -17.43 -14.82 -13.60
C TYR A 217 -18.54 -15.57 -12.87
N GLY A 218 -19.75 -15.01 -12.89
CA GLY A 218 -20.95 -15.65 -12.37
C GLY A 218 -21.01 -15.70 -10.84
N GLU A 219 -21.88 -16.56 -10.33
CA GLU A 219 -22.25 -16.63 -8.92
C GLU A 219 -21.31 -17.48 -8.03
N ARG A 220 -20.27 -18.08 -8.58
CA ARG A 220 -19.39 -18.99 -7.82
C ARG A 220 -18.02 -18.42 -7.50
N CYS A 221 -17.85 -17.13 -7.65
CA CYS A 221 -16.60 -16.45 -7.36
C CYS A 221 -16.35 -16.29 -5.85
N VAL A 222 -15.10 -16.04 -5.49
CA VAL A 222 -14.68 -15.62 -4.16
C VAL A 222 -14.39 -14.13 -4.20
N PHE A 223 -15.10 -13.32 -3.42
CA PHE A 223 -14.79 -11.91 -3.27
C PHE A 223 -13.68 -11.69 -2.25
N VAL A 224 -12.78 -10.75 -2.55
CA VAL A 224 -11.81 -10.18 -1.61
C VAL A 224 -12.09 -8.69 -1.53
N SER A 225 -12.81 -8.25 -0.51
CA SER A 225 -13.16 -6.85 -0.29
C SER A 225 -12.15 -6.18 0.64
N ASN A 226 -11.63 -5.01 0.24
CA ASN A 226 -10.47 -4.39 0.86
C ASN A 226 -10.84 -3.10 1.60
N ASP A 227 -10.58 -3.05 2.90
CA ASP A 227 -10.84 -1.94 3.81
C ASP A 227 -12.29 -1.43 3.81
N TRP A 228 -12.56 -0.36 4.55
CA TRP A 228 -13.90 0.19 4.72
C TRP A 228 -14.57 0.63 3.41
N HIS A 229 -13.79 0.95 2.39
CA HIS A 229 -14.26 1.36 1.08
C HIS A 229 -14.98 0.24 0.31
N ALA A 230 -14.64 -1.01 0.57
CA ALA A 230 -15.31 -2.17 0.00
C ALA A 230 -16.12 -2.96 1.06
N ALA A 231 -16.27 -2.41 2.26
CA ALA A 231 -16.90 -3.08 3.40
C ALA A 231 -18.38 -3.42 3.19
N LEU A 232 -19.06 -2.74 2.29
CA LEU A 232 -20.46 -3.04 1.97
C LEU A 232 -20.64 -4.26 1.05
N VAL A 233 -19.59 -4.77 0.40
CA VAL A 233 -19.69 -5.98 -0.45
C VAL A 233 -20.26 -7.17 0.33
N PRO A 234 -19.66 -7.62 1.46
CA PRO A 234 -20.24 -8.74 2.21
C PRO A 234 -21.64 -8.46 2.75
N SER A 235 -21.91 -7.20 3.15
CA SER A 235 -23.25 -6.79 3.60
C SER A 235 -24.27 -6.88 2.47
N TYR A 236 -23.96 -6.41 1.26
CA TYR A 236 -24.85 -6.52 0.10
C TYR A 236 -25.06 -7.96 -0.34
N LEU A 237 -24.01 -8.77 -0.40
CA LEU A 237 -24.12 -10.19 -0.72
C LEU A 237 -25.13 -10.87 0.21
N ALA A 238 -25.08 -10.60 1.52
CA ALA A 238 -25.98 -11.19 2.50
C ALA A 238 -27.40 -10.58 2.45
N ALA A 239 -27.49 -9.23 2.47
CA ALA A 239 -28.76 -8.52 2.61
C ALA A 239 -29.61 -8.47 1.35
N LYS A 240 -28.97 -8.36 0.18
CA LYS A 240 -29.67 -8.13 -1.10
C LYS A 240 -29.64 -9.35 -2.00
N TYR A 241 -28.47 -9.95 -2.22
CA TYR A 241 -28.32 -11.01 -3.23
C TYR A 241 -28.74 -12.39 -2.71
N ARG A 242 -28.22 -12.86 -1.58
CA ARG A 242 -28.55 -14.19 -1.02
C ARG A 242 -30.03 -14.32 -0.65
N ARG A 243 -30.67 -13.24 -0.17
CA ARG A 243 -32.13 -13.22 0.09
C ARG A 243 -32.97 -13.43 -1.17
N ASN A 244 -32.42 -13.09 -2.34
CA ASN A 244 -33.05 -13.27 -3.65
C ASN A 244 -32.55 -14.49 -4.43
N GLY A 245 -31.82 -15.40 -3.77
CA GLY A 245 -31.36 -16.64 -4.38
C GLY A 245 -30.08 -16.52 -5.22
N VAL A 246 -29.43 -15.34 -5.24
CA VAL A 246 -28.20 -15.07 -6.00
C VAL A 246 -26.99 -15.18 -5.06
N TYR A 247 -25.84 -15.62 -5.54
CA TYR A 247 -24.60 -15.77 -4.77
C TYR A 247 -24.71 -16.72 -3.56
N LEU A 248 -25.56 -17.74 -3.61
CA LEU A 248 -25.80 -18.66 -2.49
C LEU A 248 -24.57 -19.44 -2.06
N LYS A 249 -23.60 -19.64 -2.97
CA LYS A 249 -22.35 -20.38 -2.70
C LYS A 249 -21.10 -19.52 -2.74
N THR A 250 -21.24 -18.26 -3.03
CA THR A 250 -20.14 -17.28 -3.02
C THR A 250 -19.60 -17.10 -1.61
N ARG A 251 -18.29 -16.90 -1.51
CA ARG A 251 -17.60 -16.52 -0.28
C ARG A 251 -17.07 -15.09 -0.39
N CYS A 252 -16.98 -14.42 0.74
CA CYS A 252 -16.38 -13.11 0.85
C CYS A 252 -15.29 -13.10 1.92
N ILE A 253 -14.08 -12.79 1.50
CA ILE A 253 -12.94 -12.55 2.39
C ILE A 253 -12.84 -11.04 2.58
N PHE A 254 -12.84 -10.57 3.82
CA PHE A 254 -12.65 -9.16 4.13
C PHE A 254 -11.21 -8.90 4.54
N ALA A 255 -10.49 -8.08 3.79
CA ALA A 255 -9.10 -7.73 4.03
C ALA A 255 -9.00 -6.36 4.74
N ILE A 256 -8.41 -6.35 5.93
CA ILE A 256 -8.17 -5.15 6.75
C ILE A 256 -6.71 -4.74 6.58
N HIS A 257 -6.46 -3.61 5.89
CA HIS A 257 -5.12 -3.07 5.71
C HIS A 257 -4.76 -2.07 6.81
N ASN A 258 -5.75 -1.27 7.25
CA ASN A 258 -5.57 -0.31 8.35
C ASN A 258 -6.89 -0.10 9.10
N LEU A 259 -6.99 -0.66 10.29
CA LEU A 259 -8.19 -0.59 11.14
C LEU A 259 -8.49 0.82 11.68
N SER A 260 -7.55 1.75 11.62
CA SER A 260 -7.80 3.14 12.05
C SER A 260 -8.81 3.87 11.15
N HIS A 261 -9.08 3.35 9.94
CA HIS A 261 -10.06 3.88 9.01
C HIS A 261 -11.23 2.90 8.88
N GLN A 262 -12.42 3.29 9.35
CA GLN A 262 -13.55 2.38 9.52
C GLN A 262 -14.81 2.75 8.72
N GLY A 263 -14.84 3.91 8.07
CA GLY A 263 -16.05 4.39 7.39
C GLY A 263 -17.19 4.64 8.37
N VAL A 264 -16.90 5.42 9.44
CA VAL A 264 -17.90 5.79 10.46
C VAL A 264 -18.61 7.06 10.03
N GLU A 265 -19.94 6.99 9.95
CA GLU A 265 -20.80 8.09 9.51
C GLU A 265 -22.01 8.24 10.44
N PRO A 266 -22.66 9.40 10.50
CA PRO A 266 -23.87 9.57 11.32
C PRO A 266 -24.94 8.54 11.01
N ALA A 267 -25.65 8.02 12.02
CA ALA A 267 -26.71 7.01 11.85
C ALA A 267 -27.81 7.43 10.85
N ALA A 268 -28.07 8.75 10.75
CA ALA A 268 -29.04 9.32 9.80
C ALA A 268 -28.68 9.05 8.31
N THR A 269 -27.43 8.65 8.02
CA THR A 269 -26.97 8.31 6.66
C THR A 269 -27.26 6.85 6.29
N PHE A 270 -27.67 6.00 7.23
CA PHE A 270 -27.94 4.57 6.98
C PHE A 270 -28.90 4.32 5.79
N PRO A 271 -30.00 5.08 5.61
CA PRO A 271 -30.89 4.89 4.46
C PRO A 271 -30.18 5.06 3.10
N ASN A 272 -29.09 5.84 3.03
CA ASN A 272 -28.35 6.06 1.79
C ASN A 272 -27.57 4.81 1.33
N LEU A 273 -27.38 3.83 2.22
CA LEU A 273 -26.67 2.59 1.90
C LEU A 273 -27.55 1.61 1.10
N GLY A 274 -28.87 1.83 1.04
CA GLY A 274 -29.80 0.93 0.37
C GLY A 274 -29.85 -0.48 0.97
N LEU A 275 -29.48 -0.63 2.23
CA LEU A 275 -29.66 -1.84 3.02
C LEU A 275 -31.10 -1.86 3.60
N PRO A 276 -31.68 -3.05 3.83
CA PRO A 276 -32.95 -3.16 4.57
C PRO A 276 -32.81 -2.64 6.01
N ASP A 277 -33.91 -2.12 6.58
CA ASP A 277 -33.90 -1.49 7.92
C ASP A 277 -33.45 -2.47 9.03
N ASP A 278 -33.75 -3.76 8.91
CA ASP A 278 -33.32 -4.80 9.83
C ASP A 278 -31.79 -5.03 9.86
N TRP A 279 -31.06 -4.40 8.96
CA TRP A 279 -29.60 -4.42 8.90
C TRP A 279 -28.93 -3.32 9.70
N TYR A 280 -29.66 -2.35 10.23
CA TYR A 280 -29.07 -1.25 10.99
C TYR A 280 -28.19 -1.75 12.14
N GLU A 281 -28.64 -2.72 12.92
CA GLU A 281 -27.89 -3.24 14.08
C GLU A 281 -26.53 -3.83 13.72
N HIS A 282 -26.36 -4.36 12.50
CA HIS A 282 -25.08 -4.89 12.03
C HIS A 282 -24.02 -3.80 11.85
N LEU A 283 -24.47 -2.57 11.53
CA LEU A 283 -23.62 -1.43 11.32
C LEU A 283 -23.67 -0.43 12.48
N SER A 284 -24.65 -0.53 13.40
CA SER A 284 -24.85 0.43 14.48
C SER A 284 -23.58 0.66 15.28
N TRP A 285 -23.28 1.91 15.57
CA TRP A 285 -22.07 2.33 16.24
C TRP A 285 -22.32 3.56 17.09
N GLU A 286 -21.44 3.84 18.04
CA GLU A 286 -21.41 5.10 18.77
C GLU A 286 -20.07 5.77 18.51
N TYR A 287 -20.08 7.05 18.22
CA TYR A 287 -18.84 7.81 18.14
C TYR A 287 -18.10 7.75 19.46
N PRO A 288 -16.79 7.51 19.46
CA PRO A 288 -15.99 7.58 20.67
C PRO A 288 -16.15 8.95 21.33
N SER A 289 -16.11 8.99 22.67
CA SER A 289 -16.28 10.23 23.45
C SER A 289 -15.25 11.34 23.13
N TRP A 290 -14.15 10.98 22.51
CA TRP A 290 -13.10 11.92 22.05
C TRP A 290 -13.32 12.43 20.62
N ALA A 291 -14.27 11.88 19.89
CA ALA A 291 -14.57 12.35 18.52
C ALA A 291 -15.23 13.73 18.56
N SER A 292 -14.97 14.54 17.56
CA SER A 292 -15.60 15.86 17.39
C SER A 292 -17.11 15.79 17.10
N ILE A 293 -17.61 14.61 16.70
CA ILE A 293 -19.02 14.31 16.45
C ILE A 293 -19.46 13.29 17.51
N ASN A 294 -20.58 13.57 18.19
CA ASN A 294 -21.14 12.68 19.19
C ASN A 294 -22.50 12.14 18.71
N GLY A 295 -22.86 10.94 19.19
CA GLY A 295 -24.18 10.35 18.97
C GLY A 295 -24.16 9.06 18.18
N PRO A 296 -25.36 8.55 17.78
CA PRO A 296 -25.45 7.30 17.06
C PRO A 296 -24.85 7.40 15.66
N ALA A 297 -24.14 6.35 15.28
CA ALA A 297 -23.40 6.26 14.03
C ALA A 297 -23.64 4.91 13.34
N VAL A 298 -23.14 4.76 12.14
CA VAL A 298 -22.95 3.49 11.43
C VAL A 298 -21.46 3.32 11.15
N ASN A 299 -20.97 2.09 11.31
CA ASN A 299 -19.59 1.71 11.05
C ASN A 299 -19.59 0.64 9.95
N LEU A 300 -19.13 1.01 8.76
CA LEU A 300 -19.15 0.12 7.59
C LEU A 300 -18.25 -1.09 7.78
N LEU A 301 -17.06 -0.89 8.36
CA LEU A 301 -16.10 -1.95 8.60
C LEU A 301 -16.64 -2.97 9.63
N LYS A 302 -17.36 -2.53 10.68
CA LYS A 302 -18.07 -3.43 11.59
C LYS A 302 -18.99 -4.39 10.85
N GLY A 303 -19.81 -3.84 9.92
CA GLY A 303 -20.71 -4.64 9.09
C GLY A 303 -19.95 -5.70 8.29
N ALA A 304 -18.83 -5.33 7.68
CA ALA A 304 -17.99 -6.27 6.94
C ALA A 304 -17.41 -7.38 7.82
N VAL A 305 -16.87 -7.04 8.99
CA VAL A 305 -16.34 -8.03 9.94
C VAL A 305 -17.41 -9.05 10.35
N LEU A 306 -18.66 -8.62 10.55
CA LEU A 306 -19.76 -9.50 10.95
C LEU A 306 -20.25 -10.40 9.81
N CYS A 307 -20.23 -9.92 8.54
CA CYS A 307 -20.87 -10.58 7.40
C CYS A 307 -19.90 -11.39 6.52
N SER A 308 -18.59 -11.24 6.69
CA SER A 308 -17.59 -11.94 5.87
C SER A 308 -17.43 -13.40 6.29
N ASP A 309 -17.10 -14.27 5.35
CA ASP A 309 -16.81 -15.69 5.62
C ASP A 309 -15.47 -15.84 6.35
N ARG A 310 -14.45 -15.10 5.91
CA ARG A 310 -13.13 -15.01 6.53
C ARG A 310 -12.67 -13.55 6.59
N ILE A 311 -11.76 -13.29 7.53
CA ILE A 311 -11.12 -11.99 7.69
C ILE A 311 -9.63 -12.18 7.57
N VAL A 312 -9.00 -11.35 6.76
CA VAL A 312 -7.54 -11.31 6.61
C VAL A 312 -7.04 -9.94 7.01
N THR A 313 -5.91 -9.90 7.70
CA THR A 313 -5.15 -8.66 7.88
C THR A 313 -3.69 -8.87 7.50
N VAL A 314 -2.92 -7.82 7.44
CA VAL A 314 -1.66 -7.75 6.70
C VAL A 314 -0.42 -8.19 7.48
N SER A 315 -0.59 -8.79 8.66
CA SER A 315 0.46 -9.52 9.39
C SER A 315 -0.13 -10.30 10.58
N GLN A 316 0.58 -11.29 11.09
CA GLN A 316 0.18 -12.08 12.26
C GLN A 316 0.16 -11.20 13.52
N GLY A 317 1.18 -10.39 13.72
CA GLY A 317 1.27 -9.44 14.83
C GLY A 317 0.11 -8.45 14.82
N TYR A 318 -0.24 -7.94 13.64
CA TYR A 318 -1.36 -7.02 13.53
C TYR A 318 -2.71 -7.72 13.76
N ALA A 319 -2.88 -8.98 13.32
CA ALA A 319 -4.07 -9.76 13.63
C ALA A 319 -4.29 -9.92 15.15
N TRP A 320 -3.20 -10.04 15.91
CA TRP A 320 -3.25 -10.03 17.38
C TRP A 320 -3.52 -8.62 17.92
N GLU A 321 -2.81 -7.57 17.43
CA GLU A 321 -2.94 -6.21 17.92
C GLU A 321 -4.36 -5.66 17.78
N ILE A 322 -5.04 -5.89 16.65
CA ILE A 322 -6.41 -5.39 16.41
C ILE A 322 -7.47 -6.06 17.30
N CYS A 323 -7.13 -7.15 17.98
CA CYS A 323 -7.96 -7.80 18.99
C CYS A 323 -7.73 -7.24 20.40
N THR A 324 -6.82 -6.27 20.60
CA THR A 324 -6.57 -5.61 21.89
C THR A 324 -7.33 -4.29 22.00
N SER A 325 -7.54 -3.80 23.22
CA SER A 325 -8.17 -2.50 23.46
C SER A 325 -7.39 -1.33 22.84
N GLU A 326 -6.07 -1.45 22.81
CA GLU A 326 -5.15 -0.44 22.28
C GLU A 326 -5.14 -0.41 20.75
N GLY A 327 -5.03 -1.58 20.10
CA GLY A 327 -4.91 -1.70 18.64
C GLY A 327 -6.24 -1.85 17.90
N GLY A 328 -7.32 -2.14 18.61
CA GLY A 328 -8.63 -2.48 18.01
C GLY A 328 -9.51 -1.29 17.65
N TRP A 329 -9.11 -0.05 17.98
CA TRP A 329 -9.84 1.19 17.62
C TRP A 329 -11.35 1.12 17.90
N GLY A 330 -11.73 0.48 19.04
CA GLY A 330 -13.10 0.25 19.46
C GLY A 330 -13.73 -1.03 18.92
N LEU A 331 -13.18 -1.66 17.88
CA LEU A 331 -13.71 -2.89 17.27
C LEU A 331 -13.13 -4.20 17.87
N HIS A 332 -12.23 -4.12 18.88
CA HIS A 332 -11.54 -5.28 19.46
C HIS A 332 -12.50 -6.39 19.91
N ASN A 333 -13.62 -6.06 20.52
CA ASN A 333 -14.61 -7.07 20.97
C ASN A 333 -15.30 -7.76 19.79
N VAL A 334 -15.58 -7.03 18.70
CA VAL A 334 -16.16 -7.59 17.49
C VAL A 334 -15.16 -8.54 16.82
N LEU A 335 -13.89 -8.12 16.74
CA LEU A 335 -12.80 -8.92 16.17
C LEU A 335 -12.48 -10.14 17.01
N LEU A 336 -12.47 -10.05 18.35
CA LEU A 336 -12.33 -11.19 19.25
C LEU A 336 -13.45 -12.22 19.04
N GLY A 337 -14.70 -11.78 18.86
CA GLY A 337 -15.82 -12.67 18.53
C GLY A 337 -15.65 -13.39 17.19
N ARG A 338 -14.83 -12.87 16.30
CA ARG A 338 -14.52 -13.41 14.97
C ARG A 338 -13.08 -13.95 14.85
N GLN A 339 -12.34 -14.07 15.95
CA GLN A 339 -10.92 -14.46 15.93
C GLN A 339 -10.68 -15.83 15.26
N HIS A 340 -11.63 -16.74 15.34
CA HIS A 340 -11.54 -18.08 14.73
C HIS A 340 -11.50 -18.07 13.20
N VAL A 341 -11.90 -16.95 12.55
CA VAL A 341 -11.86 -16.74 11.11
C VAL A 341 -10.93 -15.59 10.70
N LEU A 342 -10.18 -15.02 11.65
CA LEU A 342 -9.21 -13.97 11.43
C LEU A 342 -7.81 -14.54 11.19
N ASN A 343 -7.18 -14.17 10.09
CA ASN A 343 -5.85 -14.60 9.70
C ASN A 343 -4.95 -13.39 9.41
N GLY A 344 -3.69 -13.44 9.83
CA GLY A 344 -2.67 -12.48 9.42
C GLY A 344 -1.84 -13.04 8.27
N ILE A 345 -1.76 -12.32 7.15
CA ILE A 345 -0.93 -12.68 6.00
C ILE A 345 -0.01 -11.50 5.68
N THR A 346 1.28 -11.70 5.81
CA THR A 346 2.26 -10.65 5.50
C THR A 346 2.34 -10.41 4.00
N ASN A 347 2.25 -9.14 3.59
CA ASN A 347 2.36 -8.73 2.19
C ASN A 347 3.73 -9.10 1.59
N GLY A 348 3.74 -9.27 0.28
CA GLY A 348 4.95 -9.30 -0.53
C GLY A 348 5.33 -7.93 -1.08
N ILE A 349 6.39 -7.90 -1.89
CA ILE A 349 6.76 -6.76 -2.74
C ILE A 349 6.86 -7.20 -4.20
N ASP A 350 6.77 -6.25 -5.11
CA ASP A 350 7.10 -6.50 -6.52
C ASP A 350 8.61 -6.68 -6.67
N MET A 351 9.03 -7.92 -6.90
CA MET A 351 10.45 -8.30 -6.98
C MET A 351 11.11 -7.88 -8.29
N ASP A 352 10.34 -7.40 -9.28
CA ASP A 352 10.88 -6.83 -10.53
C ASP A 352 11.07 -5.32 -10.42
N GLU A 353 10.12 -4.62 -9.79
CA GLU A 353 10.24 -3.18 -9.50
C GLU A 353 11.37 -2.95 -8.48
N TRP A 354 11.38 -3.74 -7.40
CA TRP A 354 12.38 -3.64 -6.31
C TRP A 354 13.51 -4.67 -6.50
N ASP A 355 14.27 -4.53 -7.60
CA ASP A 355 15.42 -5.38 -7.90
C ASP A 355 16.71 -4.57 -8.04
N PRO A 356 17.61 -4.58 -7.04
CA PRO A 356 18.83 -3.79 -7.08
C PRO A 356 19.77 -4.14 -8.23
N ALA A 357 19.59 -5.32 -8.87
CA ALA A 357 20.37 -5.70 -10.05
C ALA A 357 19.90 -5.00 -11.34
N ARG A 358 18.68 -4.45 -11.37
CA ARG A 358 18.07 -3.88 -12.59
C ARG A 358 17.36 -2.54 -12.37
N ASP A 359 17.43 -1.99 -11.16
CA ASP A 359 16.75 -0.76 -10.78
C ASP A 359 17.29 0.44 -11.56
N ALA A 360 16.44 1.02 -12.41
CA ALA A 360 16.78 2.18 -13.24
C ALA A 360 17.00 3.48 -12.43
N HIS A 361 16.58 3.52 -11.16
CA HIS A 361 16.72 4.68 -10.28
C HIS A 361 18.05 4.70 -9.53
N THR A 362 18.84 3.63 -9.61
CA THR A 362 20.14 3.51 -8.92
C THR A 362 21.31 3.68 -9.89
N PRO A 363 22.43 4.29 -9.46
CA PRO A 363 23.57 4.56 -10.34
C PRO A 363 24.42 3.32 -10.64
N ALA A 364 24.28 2.25 -9.86
CA ALA A 364 25.03 1.01 -10.04
C ALA A 364 24.20 -0.19 -9.63
N PRO A 365 24.20 -1.28 -10.41
CA PRO A 365 23.53 -2.52 -10.05
C PRO A 365 24.33 -3.28 -8.96
N PHE A 366 23.62 -4.07 -8.15
CA PHE A 366 24.20 -5.01 -7.19
C PHE A 366 23.21 -6.10 -6.82
N ASP A 367 23.68 -7.18 -6.21
CA ASP A 367 22.85 -8.28 -5.73
C ASP A 367 23.43 -8.91 -4.43
N ALA A 368 22.82 -9.98 -3.96
CA ALA A 368 23.26 -10.67 -2.73
C ALA A 368 24.64 -11.37 -2.86
N ALA A 369 25.09 -11.68 -4.09
CA ALA A 369 26.39 -12.28 -4.35
C ALA A 369 27.49 -11.20 -4.46
N ASP A 370 27.15 -10.04 -5.05
CA ASP A 370 28.05 -8.90 -5.19
C ASP A 370 27.36 -7.61 -4.78
N THR A 371 27.66 -7.14 -3.58
CA THR A 371 27.14 -5.89 -3.00
C THR A 371 28.01 -4.66 -3.31
N SER A 372 29.02 -4.76 -4.17
CA SER A 372 29.97 -3.65 -4.45
C SER A 372 29.29 -2.42 -5.04
N GLY A 373 28.26 -2.59 -5.87
CA GLY A 373 27.45 -1.50 -6.43
C GLY A 373 26.74 -0.65 -5.36
N LYS A 374 26.43 -1.22 -4.18
CA LYS A 374 25.83 -0.47 -3.07
C LYS A 374 26.73 0.65 -2.56
N ALA A 375 28.06 0.46 -2.58
CA ALA A 375 29.02 1.50 -2.22
C ALA A 375 28.99 2.68 -3.22
N ALA A 376 28.82 2.40 -4.51
CA ALA A 376 28.64 3.44 -5.53
C ALA A 376 27.31 4.19 -5.36
N CYS A 377 26.22 3.48 -5.04
CA CYS A 377 24.92 4.11 -4.72
C CYS A 377 25.03 5.04 -3.50
N LYS A 378 25.75 4.61 -2.46
CA LYS A 378 25.98 5.44 -1.27
C LYS A 378 26.77 6.71 -1.60
N ALA A 379 27.89 6.58 -2.31
CA ALA A 379 28.69 7.73 -2.71
C ALA A 379 27.90 8.72 -3.56
N ALA A 380 27.09 8.23 -4.52
CA ALA A 380 26.25 9.07 -5.35
C ALA A 380 25.19 9.83 -4.53
N LEU A 381 24.53 9.17 -3.58
CA LEU A 381 23.54 9.83 -2.72
C LEU A 381 24.21 10.84 -1.78
N GLN A 382 25.39 10.55 -1.23
CA GLN A 382 26.16 11.52 -0.44
C GLN A 382 26.46 12.78 -1.25
N VAL A 383 26.87 12.65 -2.53
CA VAL A 383 27.07 13.79 -3.44
C VAL A 383 25.77 14.56 -3.65
N GLU A 384 24.66 13.86 -3.99
CA GLU A 384 23.35 14.46 -4.26
C GLU A 384 22.87 15.28 -3.05
N LEU A 385 23.08 14.77 -1.85
CA LEU A 385 22.67 15.43 -0.60
C LEU A 385 23.70 16.49 -0.12
N GLY A 386 24.85 16.65 -0.79
CA GLY A 386 25.91 17.57 -0.40
C GLY A 386 26.56 17.20 0.94
N PHE A 387 26.69 15.90 1.21
CA PHE A 387 27.44 15.36 2.32
C PHE A 387 28.89 15.09 1.96
N ASP A 388 29.75 14.91 2.98
CA ASP A 388 31.08 14.34 2.77
C ASP A 388 30.97 12.92 2.22
N VAL A 389 31.70 12.64 1.13
CA VAL A 389 31.69 11.33 0.46
C VAL A 389 32.73 10.43 1.15
N ASP A 390 32.26 9.57 2.03
CA ASP A 390 33.08 8.58 2.72
C ASP A 390 32.28 7.30 3.00
N ALA A 391 32.74 6.17 2.46
CA ALA A 391 32.09 4.87 2.64
C ALA A 391 32.08 4.41 4.13
N ARG A 392 33.01 4.92 4.96
CA ARG A 392 33.11 4.59 6.39
C ARG A 392 32.04 5.26 7.24
N ILE A 393 31.57 6.45 6.83
CA ILE A 393 30.48 7.17 7.53
C ILE A 393 29.17 6.41 7.34
N PRO A 394 28.50 5.94 8.41
CA PRO A 394 27.21 5.30 8.27
C PRO A 394 26.16 6.28 7.73
N LEU A 395 25.41 5.85 6.71
CA LEU A 395 24.29 6.60 6.13
C LEU A 395 22.98 5.99 6.60
N ILE A 396 22.18 6.80 7.29
CA ILE A 396 20.91 6.40 7.90
C ILE A 396 19.77 6.97 7.07
N GLY A 397 18.78 6.13 6.70
CA GLY A 397 17.59 6.54 5.98
C GLY A 397 16.34 6.51 6.85
N TRP A 398 15.39 7.38 6.55
CA TRP A 398 14.01 7.30 7.00
C TRP A 398 13.10 7.67 5.83
N ILE A 399 12.06 6.86 5.56
CA ILE A 399 11.10 7.10 4.48
C ILE A 399 9.70 6.90 5.04
N GLY A 400 8.83 7.88 4.88
CA GLY A 400 7.46 7.71 5.33
C GLY A 400 6.62 8.96 5.22
N ARG A 401 5.33 8.77 5.50
CA ARG A 401 4.44 9.90 5.71
C ARG A 401 4.85 10.65 6.98
N LEU A 402 4.73 11.95 6.95
CA LEU A 402 4.99 12.81 8.12
C LEU A 402 3.72 12.90 8.99
N ASP A 403 3.32 11.78 9.58
CA ASP A 403 2.19 11.66 10.50
C ASP A 403 2.61 10.97 11.81
N HIS A 404 1.74 11.01 12.81
CA HIS A 404 2.00 10.43 14.12
C HIS A 404 2.26 8.92 14.08
N GLN A 405 1.61 8.21 13.16
CA GLN A 405 1.78 6.76 12.98
C GLN A 405 3.23 6.40 12.68
N LYS A 406 3.87 7.11 11.74
CA LYS A 406 5.22 6.80 11.26
C LYS A 406 6.35 7.30 12.19
N GLY A 407 6.01 8.06 13.24
CA GLY A 407 6.96 8.55 14.25
C GLY A 407 8.05 9.48 13.73
N PRO A 408 7.76 10.46 12.85
CA PRO A 408 8.76 11.43 12.40
C PRO A 408 9.34 12.25 13.55
N ASP A 409 8.57 12.52 14.60
CA ASP A 409 9.01 13.16 15.83
C ASP A 409 10.10 12.35 16.54
N ILE A 410 9.93 11.04 16.68
CA ILE A 410 10.93 10.14 17.28
C ILE A 410 12.23 10.16 16.48
N ALA A 411 12.13 10.11 15.14
CA ALA A 411 13.28 10.18 14.26
C ALA A 411 13.99 11.55 14.34
N LEU A 412 13.22 12.64 14.35
CA LEU A 412 13.76 14.01 14.44
C LEU A 412 14.43 14.29 15.80
N ASP A 413 13.83 13.82 16.90
CA ASP A 413 14.42 13.90 18.24
C ASP A 413 15.77 13.18 18.33
N ALA A 414 15.96 12.12 17.52
CA ALA A 414 17.19 11.37 17.49
C ALA A 414 18.30 11.99 16.61
N VAL A 415 18.00 12.97 15.74
CA VAL A 415 19.01 13.57 14.82
C VAL A 415 20.25 14.05 15.54
N PRO A 416 20.19 14.80 16.67
CA PRO A 416 21.41 15.20 17.37
C PRO A 416 22.24 14.00 17.85
N GLY A 417 21.58 12.96 18.36
CA GLY A 417 22.25 11.74 18.80
C GLY A 417 22.89 10.94 17.64
N ILE A 418 22.24 10.88 16.48
CA ILE A 418 22.74 10.23 15.27
C ILE A 418 23.97 10.97 14.74
N THR A 419 23.91 12.30 14.65
CA THR A 419 25.02 13.13 14.15
C THR A 419 26.24 13.12 15.09
N GLN A 420 26.03 13.07 16.42
CA GLN A 420 27.09 12.92 17.41
C GLN A 420 27.83 11.57 17.30
N ARG A 421 27.22 10.54 16.73
CA ARG A 421 27.82 9.24 16.42
C ARG A 421 28.65 9.26 15.12
N GLY A 422 28.80 10.41 14.49
CA GLY A 422 29.49 10.56 13.22
C GLY A 422 28.74 9.95 12.04
N CYS A 423 27.41 9.84 12.13
CA CYS A 423 26.56 9.34 11.04
C CYS A 423 26.00 10.48 10.20
N GLN A 424 25.71 10.18 8.94
CA GLN A 424 24.88 11.02 8.07
C GLN A 424 23.44 10.46 8.05
N MET A 425 22.44 11.34 7.92
CA MET A 425 21.04 10.92 7.88
C MET A 425 20.26 11.67 6.81
N VAL A 426 19.38 10.94 6.11
CA VAL A 426 18.40 11.50 5.16
C VAL A 426 17.00 11.06 5.55
N MET A 427 16.07 12.02 5.56
CA MET A 427 14.63 11.76 5.73
C MET A 427 13.88 12.17 4.47
N LEU A 428 13.01 11.29 3.95
CA LEU A 428 12.11 11.56 2.84
C LEU A 428 10.66 11.42 3.30
N GLY A 429 9.86 12.47 3.15
CA GLY A 429 8.44 12.40 3.43
C GLY A 429 7.71 13.72 3.27
N SER A 430 6.40 13.64 3.27
CA SER A 430 5.49 14.80 3.30
C SER A 430 4.29 14.50 4.18
N GLY A 431 3.59 15.54 4.66
CA GLY A 431 2.39 15.37 5.47
C GLY A 431 2.08 16.56 6.37
N SER A 432 2.05 16.34 7.67
CA SER A 432 1.75 17.41 8.62
C SER A 432 2.78 18.55 8.50
N ALA A 433 2.28 19.77 8.31
CA ALA A 433 3.11 20.98 8.21
C ALA A 433 4.04 21.17 9.43
N LYS A 434 3.62 20.72 10.61
CA LYS A 434 4.41 20.69 11.84
C LYS A 434 5.69 19.87 11.64
N TYR A 435 5.58 18.66 11.13
CA TYR A 435 6.73 17.78 10.92
C TYR A 435 7.60 18.21 9.73
N GLU A 436 7.00 18.75 8.67
CA GLU A 436 7.77 19.34 7.57
C GLU A 436 8.62 20.53 8.03
N ALA A 437 8.05 21.41 8.87
CA ALA A 437 8.79 22.53 9.45
C ALA A 437 9.91 22.04 10.38
N ALA A 438 9.66 20.98 11.18
CA ALA A 438 10.65 20.38 12.06
C ALA A 438 11.80 19.73 11.26
N MET A 439 11.53 19.06 10.13
CA MET A 439 12.56 18.54 9.22
C MET A 439 13.46 19.65 8.68
N ARG A 440 12.87 20.75 8.21
CA ARG A 440 13.66 21.91 7.71
C ARG A 440 14.50 22.55 8.81
N ALA A 441 13.97 22.64 10.05
CA ALA A 441 14.70 23.16 11.20
C ALA A 441 15.88 22.24 11.60
N ALA A 442 15.67 20.91 11.61
CA ALA A 442 16.72 19.94 11.87
C ALA A 442 17.83 20.00 10.79
N GLU A 443 17.47 20.18 9.53
CA GLU A 443 18.45 20.36 8.44
C GLU A 443 19.28 21.65 8.65
N ALA A 444 18.63 22.74 9.00
CA ALA A 444 19.34 23.99 9.26
C ALA A 444 20.33 23.87 10.42
N ALA A 445 19.97 23.11 11.47
CA ALA A 445 20.81 22.90 12.65
C ALA A 445 21.96 21.89 12.42
N HIS A 446 21.78 20.90 11.54
CA HIS A 446 22.72 19.78 11.32
C HIS A 446 23.12 19.63 9.84
N ARG A 447 23.33 20.73 9.13
CA ARG A 447 23.52 20.77 7.68
C ARG A 447 24.67 19.93 7.14
N ALA A 448 25.70 19.65 7.94
CA ALA A 448 26.81 18.80 7.52
C ALA A 448 26.45 17.30 7.45
N SER A 449 25.42 16.86 8.19
CA SER A 449 25.14 15.43 8.40
C SER A 449 23.65 15.05 8.36
N PHE A 450 22.73 16.01 8.13
CA PHE A 450 21.29 15.73 8.01
C PHE A 450 20.69 16.44 6.79
N ARG A 451 19.80 15.72 6.07
CA ARG A 451 18.95 16.28 5.00
C ARG A 451 17.50 15.85 5.18
N GLY A 452 16.60 16.84 5.06
CA GLY A 452 15.17 16.65 5.05
C GLY A 452 14.60 16.86 3.64
N TRP A 453 14.29 15.79 2.93
CA TRP A 453 13.60 15.87 1.64
C TRP A 453 12.09 15.91 1.88
N VAL A 454 11.54 17.12 1.93
CA VAL A 454 10.09 17.31 2.09
C VAL A 454 9.41 17.12 0.74
N GLY A 455 8.63 16.04 0.61
CA GLY A 455 7.91 15.68 -0.61
C GLY A 455 7.73 14.18 -0.77
N PHE A 456 7.08 13.80 -1.87
CA PHE A 456 6.96 12.42 -2.32
C PHE A 456 7.80 12.21 -3.58
N SER A 457 8.65 11.18 -3.60
CA SER A 457 9.48 10.86 -4.77
C SER A 457 9.88 9.39 -4.76
N VAL A 458 9.31 8.62 -5.70
CA VAL A 458 9.68 7.22 -5.91
C VAL A 458 11.17 7.05 -6.25
N PRO A 459 11.75 7.80 -7.21
CA PRO A 459 13.18 7.68 -7.51
C PRO A 459 14.10 7.97 -6.32
N VAL A 460 13.74 8.94 -5.46
CA VAL A 460 14.53 9.25 -4.25
C VAL A 460 14.40 8.13 -3.23
N ALA A 461 13.21 7.54 -3.06
CA ALA A 461 13.02 6.39 -2.17
C ALA A 461 13.90 5.20 -2.58
N HIS A 462 13.95 4.85 -3.87
CA HIS A 462 14.85 3.82 -4.40
C HIS A 462 16.32 4.12 -4.10
N ARG A 463 16.77 5.36 -4.35
CA ARG A 463 18.15 5.76 -4.05
C ARG A 463 18.48 5.68 -2.56
N ILE A 464 17.55 6.06 -1.67
CA ILE A 464 17.74 5.95 -0.22
C ILE A 464 17.87 4.49 0.20
N VAL A 465 16.98 3.59 -0.23
CA VAL A 465 17.09 2.17 0.14
C VAL A 465 18.31 1.51 -0.48
N ALA A 466 18.76 1.95 -1.66
CA ALA A 466 19.98 1.42 -2.28
C ALA A 466 21.26 1.91 -1.60
N ALA A 467 21.28 3.13 -1.08
CA ALA A 467 22.49 3.79 -0.58
C ALA A 467 22.71 3.66 0.93
N CYS A 468 21.63 3.63 1.73
CA CYS A 468 21.76 3.65 3.19
C CYS A 468 22.31 2.33 3.75
N ASP A 469 23.02 2.43 4.88
CA ASP A 469 23.43 1.27 5.67
C ASP A 469 22.26 0.78 6.54
N VAL A 470 21.50 1.72 7.11
CA VAL A 470 20.39 1.46 8.02
C VAL A 470 19.15 2.22 7.57
N LEU A 471 17.98 1.61 7.70
CA LEU A 471 16.68 2.28 7.58
C LEU A 471 16.00 2.31 8.95
N LEU A 472 15.68 3.51 9.46
CA LEU A 472 14.94 3.69 10.72
C LEU A 472 13.44 3.66 10.49
N MET A 473 12.74 2.90 11.32
CA MET A 473 11.29 2.77 11.27
C MET A 473 10.66 2.87 12.67
N PRO A 474 10.57 4.09 13.23
CA PRO A 474 10.03 4.31 14.58
C PRO A 474 8.50 4.36 14.62
N SER A 475 7.83 3.62 13.75
CA SER A 475 6.36 3.63 13.66
C SER A 475 5.74 3.21 14.98
N ARG A 476 4.75 3.97 15.47
CA ARG A 476 4.00 3.64 16.69
C ARG A 476 3.15 2.41 16.50
N PHE A 477 2.53 2.29 15.33
CA PHE A 477 1.89 1.07 14.86
C PHE A 477 2.14 0.91 13.35
N GLU A 478 2.33 -0.33 12.90
CA GLU A 478 2.64 -0.62 11.50
C GLU A 478 1.95 -1.94 11.11
N PRO A 479 0.76 -1.91 10.50
CA PRO A 479 0.01 -3.10 10.14
C PRO A 479 0.84 -4.15 9.38
N CYS A 480 1.51 -3.75 8.35
CA CYS A 480 2.47 -4.57 7.61
C CYS A 480 3.84 -3.91 7.53
N GLY A 481 3.87 -2.69 6.99
CA GLY A 481 5.07 -2.06 6.49
C GLY A 481 5.56 -2.69 5.17
N LEU A 482 6.07 -1.86 4.28
CA LEU A 482 6.73 -2.30 3.05
C LEU A 482 8.18 -1.83 3.03
N ASN A 483 8.47 -0.68 3.65
CA ASN A 483 9.81 -0.08 3.60
C ASN A 483 10.91 -0.98 4.19
N GLN A 484 10.62 -1.79 5.22
CA GLN A 484 11.57 -2.79 5.73
C GLN A 484 11.82 -3.90 4.71
N LEU A 485 10.81 -4.29 3.93
CA LEU A 485 10.96 -5.29 2.89
C LEU A 485 11.83 -4.74 1.74
N PHE A 486 11.57 -3.49 1.33
CA PHE A 486 12.41 -2.80 0.33
C PHE A 486 13.85 -2.64 0.84
N ALA A 487 14.03 -2.22 2.09
CA ALA A 487 15.35 -2.10 2.71
C ALA A 487 16.09 -3.44 2.71
N MET A 488 15.47 -4.52 3.20
CA MET A 488 16.05 -5.86 3.21
C MET A 488 16.42 -6.31 1.79
N ARG A 489 15.55 -6.12 0.80
CA ARG A 489 15.82 -6.48 -0.60
C ARG A 489 17.06 -5.80 -1.17
N TYR A 490 17.35 -4.57 -0.71
CA TYR A 490 18.53 -3.78 -1.11
C TYR A 490 19.71 -3.91 -0.14
N GLY A 491 19.67 -4.84 0.81
CA GLY A 491 20.74 -5.01 1.80
C GLY A 491 20.89 -3.82 2.75
N THR A 492 19.89 -2.95 2.85
CA THR A 492 19.79 -1.91 3.87
C THR A 492 19.14 -2.51 5.10
N VAL A 493 19.80 -2.37 6.24
CA VAL A 493 19.41 -3.07 7.46
C VAL A 493 18.35 -2.27 8.23
N PRO A 494 17.14 -2.80 8.45
CA PRO A 494 16.11 -2.10 9.21
C PRO A 494 16.42 -2.09 10.71
N VAL A 495 16.21 -0.93 11.35
CA VAL A 495 16.12 -0.74 12.81
C VAL A 495 14.73 -0.20 13.10
N ALA A 496 13.84 -1.01 13.64
CA ALA A 496 12.41 -0.74 13.66
C ALA A 496 11.79 -0.93 15.06
N HIS A 497 10.72 -0.18 15.34
CA HIS A 497 9.87 -0.47 16.51
C HIS A 497 9.18 -1.82 16.35
N ALA A 498 9.15 -2.61 17.43
CA ALA A 498 8.61 -3.98 17.46
C ALA A 498 7.07 -3.98 17.48
N THR A 499 6.42 -3.60 16.38
CA THR A 499 4.95 -3.56 16.24
C THR A 499 4.51 -4.22 14.94
N GLY A 500 3.32 -4.83 14.91
CA GLY A 500 2.65 -5.41 13.76
C GLY A 500 3.59 -6.15 12.81
N GLY A 501 3.52 -5.82 11.53
CA GLY A 501 4.33 -6.44 10.50
C GLY A 501 5.84 -6.19 10.60
N LEU A 502 6.30 -5.14 11.29
CA LEU A 502 7.74 -4.95 11.53
C LEU A 502 8.30 -6.05 12.43
N ARG A 503 7.54 -6.45 13.47
CA ARG A 503 7.90 -7.58 14.34
C ARG A 503 7.92 -8.90 13.57
N ASP A 504 6.99 -9.08 12.64
CA ASP A 504 6.83 -10.35 11.92
C ASP A 504 7.86 -10.55 10.81
N THR A 505 8.33 -9.46 10.20
CA THR A 505 9.18 -9.52 9.01
C THR A 505 10.66 -9.33 9.31
N ILE A 506 11.01 -8.70 10.43
CA ILE A 506 12.40 -8.46 10.83
C ILE A 506 12.81 -9.51 11.85
N ARG A 507 13.71 -10.40 11.48
CA ARG A 507 14.40 -11.27 12.45
C ARG A 507 15.42 -10.44 13.20
N SER A 508 15.07 -10.08 14.45
CA SER A 508 15.91 -9.20 15.28
C SER A 508 17.22 -9.87 15.66
N TYR A 509 18.31 -9.11 15.59
CA TYR A 509 19.61 -9.59 16.04
C TYR A 509 19.59 -9.89 17.55
N ASP A 510 20.08 -11.08 17.91
CA ASP A 510 20.31 -11.51 19.28
C ASP A 510 21.75 -12.05 19.39
N PRO A 511 22.66 -11.39 20.15
CA PRO A 511 24.03 -11.84 20.32
C PRO A 511 24.15 -13.19 21.07
N HIS A 512 23.08 -13.65 21.71
CA HIS A 512 23.03 -14.90 22.49
C HIS A 512 22.32 -16.04 21.76
N ALA A 513 21.79 -15.79 20.55
CA ALA A 513 21.12 -16.84 19.78
C ALA A 513 22.11 -17.95 19.41
N ALA A 514 21.90 -19.15 19.95
CA ALA A 514 22.69 -20.33 19.63
C ALA A 514 22.26 -20.90 18.29
N GLY A 515 23.01 -20.65 17.22
CA GLY A 515 22.94 -21.31 15.92
C GLY A 515 21.52 -21.42 15.36
N GLY A 516 21.09 -20.43 14.61
CA GLY A 516 19.78 -20.36 13.99
C GLY A 516 19.83 -19.52 12.71
N ASP A 517 18.66 -19.13 12.22
CA ASP A 517 18.54 -18.22 11.09
C ASP A 517 19.27 -16.91 11.36
N VAL A 518 20.05 -16.44 10.40
CA VAL A 518 20.75 -15.16 10.48
C VAL A 518 19.73 -14.04 10.62
N ALA A 519 19.97 -13.09 11.53
CA ALA A 519 19.17 -11.88 11.70
C ALA A 519 19.05 -11.11 10.37
N THR A 520 17.98 -10.31 10.25
CA THR A 520 17.79 -9.42 9.10
C THR A 520 17.74 -7.94 9.49
N GLY A 521 17.83 -7.63 10.79
CA GLY A 521 17.78 -6.28 11.32
C GLY A 521 17.69 -6.24 12.84
N TRP A 522 17.21 -5.13 13.38
CA TRP A 522 16.97 -4.92 14.80
C TRP A 522 15.54 -4.46 15.05
N THR A 523 14.93 -5.00 16.09
CA THR A 523 13.68 -4.47 16.61
C THR A 523 13.87 -3.95 18.02
N TYR A 524 13.15 -2.90 18.41
CA TYR A 524 13.23 -2.27 19.73
C TYR A 524 11.85 -1.90 20.28
N SER A 525 11.79 -1.68 21.58
CA SER A 525 10.62 -1.16 22.30
C SER A 525 11.12 -0.43 23.56
N PRO A 526 10.44 0.63 24.05
CA PRO A 526 9.24 1.28 23.51
C PRO A 526 9.53 2.16 22.29
N PRO A 527 8.49 2.74 21.62
CA PRO A 527 8.67 3.63 20.47
C PRO A 527 9.12 5.04 20.90
N ASP A 528 10.36 5.14 21.33
CA ASP A 528 11.02 6.41 21.69
C ASP A 528 12.42 6.52 21.08
N SER A 529 12.94 7.75 21.03
CA SER A 529 14.24 8.05 20.44
C SER A 529 15.39 7.39 21.20
N GLY A 530 15.28 7.23 22.53
CA GLY A 530 16.32 6.60 23.35
C GLY A 530 16.44 5.09 23.09
N ALA A 531 15.31 4.37 22.99
CA ALA A 531 15.30 2.95 22.65
C ALA A 531 15.77 2.72 21.20
N MET A 532 15.36 3.58 20.27
CA MET A 532 15.82 3.55 18.87
C MET A 532 17.34 3.75 18.78
N LEU A 533 17.89 4.75 19.49
CA LEU A 533 19.34 5.00 19.48
C LEU A 533 20.14 3.84 20.10
N ARG A 534 19.64 3.17 21.14
CA ARG A 534 20.31 1.98 21.69
C ARG A 534 20.34 0.82 20.69
N ALA A 535 19.26 0.59 19.95
CA ALA A 535 19.25 -0.44 18.88
C ALA A 535 20.18 -0.04 17.72
N LEU A 536 20.20 1.24 17.35
CA LEU A 536 21.12 1.77 16.36
C LEU A 536 22.58 1.61 16.81
N ASP A 537 22.91 1.86 18.09
CA ASP A 537 24.27 1.66 18.64
C ASP A 537 24.75 0.21 18.45
N GLN A 538 23.88 -0.78 18.73
CA GLN A 538 24.21 -2.19 18.50
C GLN A 538 24.48 -2.49 17.02
N ALA A 539 23.64 -1.96 16.12
CA ALA A 539 23.80 -2.14 14.69
C ALA A 539 25.11 -1.50 14.17
N LEU A 540 25.43 -0.30 14.62
CA LEU A 540 26.65 0.41 14.25
C LEU A 540 27.92 -0.26 14.82
N ASP A 541 27.88 -0.72 16.07
CA ASP A 541 28.97 -1.46 16.68
C ASP A 541 29.31 -2.71 15.87
N LEU A 542 28.29 -3.47 15.48
CA LEU A 542 28.48 -4.65 14.65
C LEU A 542 29.02 -4.29 13.26
N ARG A 543 28.51 -3.23 12.64
CA ARG A 543 28.96 -2.77 11.33
C ARG A 543 30.45 -2.39 11.36
N TRP A 544 30.95 -1.76 12.44
CA TRP A 544 32.34 -1.33 12.54
C TRP A 544 33.28 -2.45 12.94
N HIS A 545 32.88 -3.33 13.85
CA HIS A 545 33.79 -4.29 14.48
C HIS A 545 33.63 -5.74 13.98
N GLN A 546 32.48 -6.06 13.30
CA GLN A 546 32.17 -7.39 12.78
C GLN A 546 31.63 -7.33 11.34
N PRO A 547 32.47 -6.85 10.37
CA PRO A 547 32.00 -6.60 9.00
C PRO A 547 31.47 -7.86 8.28
N ASP A 548 32.00 -9.05 8.60
CA ASP A 548 31.55 -10.31 8.01
C ASP A 548 30.12 -10.66 8.49
N LEU A 549 29.84 -10.46 9.78
CA LEU A 549 28.49 -10.67 10.33
C LEU A 549 27.51 -9.63 9.80
N TRP A 550 27.94 -8.35 9.68
CA TRP A 550 27.15 -7.32 9.03
C TRP A 550 26.76 -7.71 7.60
N ALA A 551 27.73 -8.17 6.80
CA ALA A 551 27.50 -8.65 5.44
C ALA A 551 26.57 -9.88 5.40
N ALA A 552 26.64 -10.76 6.41
CA ALA A 552 25.73 -11.90 6.52
C ALA A 552 24.28 -11.45 6.79
N ILE A 553 24.07 -10.45 7.67
CA ILE A 553 22.75 -9.84 7.94
C ILE A 553 22.17 -9.20 6.67
N MET A 554 22.97 -8.43 5.95
CA MET A 554 22.58 -7.83 4.67
C MET A 554 22.14 -8.91 3.68
N ARG A 555 22.96 -9.96 3.48
CA ARG A 555 22.63 -11.07 2.55
C ARG A 555 21.38 -11.82 3.00
N ALA A 556 21.19 -12.06 4.29
CA ALA A 556 20.00 -12.71 4.82
C ALA A 556 18.71 -11.93 4.49
N GLY A 557 18.77 -10.61 4.55
CA GLY A 557 17.67 -9.75 4.09
C GLY A 557 17.43 -9.83 2.59
N MET A 558 18.52 -9.74 1.79
CA MET A 558 18.44 -9.74 0.33
C MET A 558 17.95 -11.07 -0.26
N THR A 559 18.20 -12.19 0.42
CA THR A 559 17.81 -13.54 -0.02
C THR A 559 16.53 -14.05 0.62
N ALA A 560 15.91 -13.30 1.52
CA ALA A 560 14.61 -13.63 2.08
C ALA A 560 13.54 -13.67 0.97
N ASP A 561 12.62 -14.63 1.07
CA ASP A 561 11.46 -14.67 0.18
C ASP A 561 10.47 -13.58 0.58
N LEU A 562 10.55 -12.46 -0.13
CA LEU A 562 9.69 -11.28 0.03
C LEU A 562 8.64 -11.20 -1.09
N SER A 563 8.48 -12.26 -1.87
CA SER A 563 7.61 -12.27 -3.06
C SER A 563 6.12 -12.33 -2.71
N TRP A 564 5.31 -11.87 -3.64
CA TRP A 564 3.87 -12.06 -3.59
C TRP A 564 3.44 -13.53 -3.80
N ASP A 565 4.29 -14.41 -4.35
CA ASP A 565 3.95 -15.83 -4.55
C ASP A 565 3.73 -16.53 -3.20
N ARG A 566 4.56 -16.24 -2.20
CA ARG A 566 4.37 -16.72 -0.82
C ARG A 566 3.02 -16.25 -0.24
N ALA A 567 2.75 -14.94 -0.32
CA ALA A 567 1.48 -14.41 0.20
C ALA A 567 0.28 -14.99 -0.56
N ALA A 568 0.38 -15.19 -1.88
CA ALA A 568 -0.67 -15.81 -2.69
C ALA A 568 -0.98 -17.23 -2.24
N ALA A 569 0.04 -18.03 -1.89
CA ALA A 569 -0.17 -19.37 -1.34
C ALA A 569 -0.92 -19.35 0.01
N ASP A 570 -0.60 -18.39 0.88
CA ASP A 570 -1.32 -18.20 2.16
C ASP A 570 -2.79 -17.80 1.91
N TYR A 571 -3.05 -16.94 0.91
CA TYR A 571 -4.43 -16.57 0.52
C TYR A 571 -5.19 -17.77 -0.04
N GLU A 572 -4.57 -18.65 -0.85
CA GLU A 572 -5.19 -19.89 -1.33
C GLU A 572 -5.65 -20.77 -0.18
N GLN A 573 -4.87 -20.86 0.90
CA GLN A 573 -5.26 -21.62 2.08
C GLN A 573 -6.48 -21.01 2.76
N VAL A 574 -6.58 -19.67 2.84
CA VAL A 574 -7.77 -18.98 3.39
C VAL A 574 -8.99 -19.21 2.50
N PHE A 575 -8.83 -19.19 1.17
CA PHE A 575 -9.91 -19.50 0.24
C PHE A 575 -10.40 -20.94 0.41
N ALA A 576 -9.49 -21.91 0.57
CA ALA A 576 -9.84 -23.30 0.82
C ALA A 576 -10.66 -23.45 2.10
N TRP A 577 -10.23 -22.82 3.21
CA TRP A 577 -10.99 -22.82 4.46
C TRP A 577 -12.37 -22.16 4.30
N ALA A 578 -12.46 -21.01 3.61
CA ALA A 578 -13.73 -20.35 3.37
C ALA A 578 -14.71 -21.23 2.59
N LEU A 579 -14.21 -22.01 1.62
CA LEU A 579 -15.05 -22.90 0.81
C LEU A 579 -15.52 -24.15 1.56
N MET A 580 -14.81 -24.57 2.63
CA MET A 580 -15.22 -25.68 3.50
C MET A 580 -16.40 -25.31 4.40
N ASP A 581 -16.46 -24.06 4.84
CA ASP A 581 -17.51 -23.57 5.72
C ASP A 581 -18.79 -23.22 4.94
N GLU A 582 -19.96 -23.28 5.57
CA GLU A 582 -21.18 -22.70 5.00
C GLU A 582 -21.01 -21.18 4.86
N PRO A 583 -21.60 -20.55 3.80
CA PRO A 583 -21.55 -19.11 3.65
C PRO A 583 -22.04 -18.39 4.89
N ALA A 584 -21.33 -17.34 5.32
CA ALA A 584 -21.75 -16.53 6.45
C ALA A 584 -23.20 -16.05 6.22
N ARG A 585 -24.09 -16.46 7.10
CA ARG A 585 -25.46 -15.96 7.13
C ARG A 585 -25.44 -14.78 8.08
N ALA A 586 -25.88 -13.62 7.60
CA ALA A 586 -26.25 -12.57 8.53
C ALA A 586 -27.43 -13.10 9.37
N PHE A 587 -27.29 -13.03 10.65
CA PHE A 587 -28.25 -13.52 11.64
C PHE A 587 -29.53 -12.70 11.64
#